data_f981e53dcb10a0a73bc699f48da77fdf
#
_entry.id   f981e53dcb10a0a73bc699f48da77fdf
#
_cell.length_a   1.000
_cell.length_b   1.000
_cell.length_c   1.000
_cell.angle_alpha   90.00
_cell.angle_beta   90.00
_cell.angle_gamma   90.00
#
_symmetry.space_group_name_H-M   'P 1'
#
loop_
_entity.id
_entity.type
_entity.pdbx_description
1 polymer ?
#
loop_
_entity_poly.entity_id
_entity_poly.type
_entity_poly.pdbx_seq_one_letter_code
_entity_poly.pdbx_strand_id
1 'polypeptide(L)'
;VGSEMCIRDRLKLWALKKNVYFWAYYQNDEFCGISYLVSHEEMIFVLYLAVNNQVQSKGYGSAILETLKEKFQDKNITLNIERLDPEADNYEQRVKRLKFYQKNGFYDTDYTITDRGETFLTLTTSQSFSVEAFKKVLRELTLGLDLLKIGKSES
;
A
#
# COMPACT_ATOMS: atom_id res chain seq x y z
N VAL A 1 5.66 -14.88 12.85
CA VAL A 1 6.55 -14.24 13.84
C VAL A 1 7.88 -13.85 13.21
N GLY A 2 8.50 -14.69 12.36
CA GLY A 2 9.74 -14.34 11.64
C GLY A 2 9.56 -13.22 10.60
N SER A 3 8.39 -13.12 9.94
CA SER A 3 8.09 -12.08 8.96
C SER A 3 7.88 -10.70 9.59
N GLU A 4 7.32 -10.62 10.79
CA GLU A 4 7.13 -9.35 11.51
C GLU A 4 8.46 -8.73 11.95
N MET A 5 9.42 -9.54 12.40
CA MET A 5 10.77 -9.05 12.75
C MET A 5 11.51 -8.49 11.52
N CYS A 6 11.44 -9.14 10.37
CA CYS A 6 12.04 -8.65 9.13
C CYS A 6 11.42 -7.33 8.66
N ILE A 7 10.10 -7.19 8.75
CA ILE A 7 9.39 -5.94 8.40
C ILE A 7 9.79 -4.82 9.36
N ARG A 8 9.81 -5.09 10.66
CA ARG A 8 10.15 -4.13 11.71
C ARG A 8 11.57 -3.57 11.56
N ASP A 9 12.54 -4.41 11.24
CA ASP A 9 13.92 -3.99 11.06
C ASP A 9 14.12 -3.19 9.76
N ARG A 10 13.46 -3.59 8.68
CA ARG A 10 13.43 -2.82 7.43
C ARG A 10 12.76 -1.46 7.63
N LEU A 11 11.64 -1.39 8.35
CA LEU A 11 10.94 -0.14 8.66
C LEU A 11 11.84 0.85 9.41
N LYS A 12 12.68 0.39 10.35
CA LYS A 12 13.63 1.23 11.09
C LYS A 12 14.71 1.80 10.19
N LEU A 13 15.26 1.01 9.26
CA LEU A 13 16.29 1.47 8.31
C LEU A 13 15.73 2.50 7.32
N TRP A 14 14.49 2.33 6.87
CA TRP A 14 13.86 3.25 5.94
C TRP A 14 13.41 4.55 6.60
N ALA A 15 13.03 4.54 7.87
CA ALA A 15 12.67 5.75 8.62
C ALA A 15 13.79 6.80 8.67
N LEU A 16 15.03 6.44 8.34
CA LEU A 16 16.16 7.36 8.24
C LEU A 16 16.24 8.10 6.90
N LYS A 17 15.44 7.70 5.89
CA LYS A 17 15.40 8.36 4.58
C LYS A 17 14.43 9.53 4.60
N LYS A 18 14.79 10.65 3.96
CA LYS A 18 13.98 11.89 3.92
C LYS A 18 12.64 11.74 3.18
N ASN A 19 12.48 10.72 2.35
CA ASN A 19 11.29 10.46 1.54
C ASN A 19 10.38 9.37 2.12
N VAL A 20 10.62 8.97 3.35
CA VAL A 20 9.85 7.93 4.04
C VAL A 20 9.10 8.55 5.21
N TYR A 21 7.82 8.23 5.32
CA TYR A 21 6.93 8.72 6.35
C TYR A 21 6.32 7.56 7.11
N PHE A 22 6.41 7.61 8.42
CA PHE A 22 5.67 6.74 9.32
C PHE A 22 4.67 7.58 10.10
N TRP A 23 3.38 7.37 9.85
CA TRP A 23 2.29 8.14 10.47
C TRP A 23 1.43 7.26 11.36
N ALA A 24 1.11 7.79 12.52
CA ALA A 24 0.07 7.28 13.39
C ALA A 24 -1.14 8.22 13.35
N TYR A 25 -2.33 7.65 13.28
CA TYR A 25 -3.58 8.38 13.15
C TYR A 25 -4.36 8.29 14.45
N TYR A 26 -4.86 9.43 14.91
CA TYR A 26 -5.66 9.57 16.12
C TYR A 26 -6.91 10.38 15.84
N GLN A 27 -8.00 10.04 16.50
CA GLN A 27 -9.21 10.85 16.57
C GLN A 27 -9.62 10.99 18.03
N ASN A 28 -9.67 12.21 18.54
CA ASN A 28 -10.00 12.49 19.95
C ASN A 28 -9.20 11.60 20.94
N ASP A 29 -7.89 11.53 20.74
CA ASP A 29 -6.95 10.69 21.50
C ASP A 29 -7.13 9.18 21.33
N GLU A 30 -8.09 8.72 20.52
CA GLU A 30 -8.24 7.31 20.16
C GLU A 30 -7.30 6.95 19.01
N PHE A 31 -6.47 5.92 19.20
CA PHE A 31 -5.60 5.40 18.16
C PHE A 31 -6.41 4.70 17.07
N CYS A 32 -6.32 5.19 15.83
CA CYS A 32 -7.08 4.69 14.69
C CYS A 32 -6.29 3.78 13.76
N GLY A 33 -5.01 4.02 13.59
CA GLY A 33 -4.19 3.23 12.69
C GLY A 33 -2.81 3.81 12.45
N ILE A 34 -2.06 3.14 11.58
CA ILE A 34 -0.72 3.56 11.14
C ILE A 34 -0.58 3.40 9.64
N SER A 35 0.27 4.20 9.04
CA SER A 35 0.74 4.00 7.67
C SER A 35 2.24 4.17 7.54
N TYR A 36 2.82 3.44 6.60
CA TYR A 36 4.21 3.58 6.19
C TYR A 36 4.27 3.90 4.72
N LEU A 37 4.82 5.06 4.38
CA LEU A 37 4.73 5.66 3.07
C LEU A 37 6.12 5.94 2.52
N VAL A 38 6.28 5.77 1.22
CA VAL A 38 7.48 6.17 0.49
C VAL A 38 7.08 7.16 -0.60
N SER A 39 7.68 8.35 -0.59
CA SER A 39 7.46 9.36 -1.61
C SER A 39 8.56 9.29 -2.68
N HIS A 40 8.17 9.23 -3.92
CA HIS A 40 9.09 9.28 -5.05
C HIS A 40 8.44 10.03 -6.23
N GLU A 41 9.02 11.16 -6.62
CA GLU A 41 8.48 12.01 -7.69
C GLU A 41 6.98 12.33 -7.46
N GLU A 42 6.10 11.91 -8.38
CA GLU A 42 4.66 12.14 -8.34
C GLU A 42 3.88 11.02 -7.62
N MET A 43 4.57 10.09 -6.98
CA MET A 43 3.97 8.91 -6.37
C MET A 43 4.20 8.87 -4.85
N ILE A 44 3.15 8.55 -4.12
CA ILE A 44 3.22 8.05 -2.75
C ILE A 44 2.91 6.56 -2.79
N PHE A 45 3.88 5.75 -2.43
CA PHE A 45 3.67 4.32 -2.29
C PHE A 45 3.35 3.98 -0.84
N VAL A 46 2.17 3.38 -0.61
CA VAL A 46 1.74 2.91 0.70
C VAL A 46 2.28 1.49 0.89
N LEU A 47 3.39 1.39 1.59
CA LEU A 47 4.01 0.10 1.88
C LEU A 47 3.21 -0.69 2.91
N TYR A 48 2.65 0.01 3.88
CA TYR A 48 1.88 -0.57 4.96
C TYR A 48 0.77 0.37 5.41
N LEU A 49 -0.42 -0.17 5.58
CA LEU A 49 -1.57 0.51 6.16
C LEU A 49 -2.29 -0.47 7.09
N ALA A 50 -2.41 -0.11 8.34
CA ALA A 50 -3.18 -0.88 9.29
C ALA A 50 -4.16 0.02 10.04
N VAL A 51 -5.40 -0.43 10.12
CA VAL A 51 -6.45 0.20 10.91
C VAL A 51 -6.61 -0.59 12.21
N ASN A 52 -6.76 0.11 13.32
CA ASN A 52 -7.01 -0.52 14.62
C ASN A 52 -8.28 -1.37 14.56
N ASN A 53 -8.16 -2.68 14.80
CA ASN A 53 -9.28 -3.61 14.72
C ASN A 53 -10.43 -3.29 15.68
N GLN A 54 -10.14 -2.65 16.80
CA GLN A 54 -11.16 -2.23 17.77
C GLN A 54 -12.08 -1.13 17.25
N VAL A 55 -11.66 -0.43 16.20
CA VAL A 55 -12.37 0.74 15.63
C VAL A 55 -12.66 0.61 14.13
N GLN A 56 -12.44 -0.56 13.52
CA GLN A 56 -12.63 -0.78 12.07
C GLN A 56 -14.03 -0.44 11.57
N SER A 57 -15.06 -0.68 12.37
CA SER A 57 -16.46 -0.42 12.00
C SER A 57 -16.83 1.07 11.97
N LYS A 58 -15.95 1.97 12.42
CA LYS A 58 -16.21 3.42 12.52
C LYS A 58 -15.80 4.22 11.27
N GLY A 59 -15.39 3.57 10.18
CA GLY A 59 -15.00 4.25 8.94
C GLY A 59 -13.61 4.89 8.97
N TYR A 60 -12.76 4.56 9.91
CA TYR A 60 -11.42 5.15 10.04
C TYR A 60 -10.48 4.79 8.90
N GLY A 61 -10.65 3.63 8.28
CA GLY A 61 -9.88 3.28 7.08
C GLY A 61 -10.09 4.28 5.94
N SER A 62 -11.32 4.63 5.65
CA SER A 62 -11.66 5.65 4.64
C SER A 62 -11.17 7.04 5.04
N ALA A 63 -11.27 7.42 6.32
CA ALA A 63 -10.77 8.70 6.83
C ALA A 63 -9.24 8.79 6.71
N ILE A 64 -8.50 7.73 6.97
CA ILE A 64 -7.05 7.67 6.77
C ILE A 64 -6.70 7.88 5.29
N LEU A 65 -7.38 7.21 4.37
CA LEU A 65 -7.15 7.38 2.93
C LEU A 65 -7.48 8.80 2.45
N GLU A 66 -8.54 9.43 2.95
CA GLU A 66 -8.85 10.83 2.66
C GLU A 66 -7.75 11.76 3.18
N THR A 67 -7.25 11.54 4.40
CA THR A 67 -6.13 12.31 4.96
C THR A 67 -4.88 12.20 4.09
N LEU A 68 -4.57 11.02 3.58
CA LEU A 68 -3.45 10.83 2.65
C LEU A 68 -3.64 11.60 1.34
N LYS A 69 -4.83 11.56 0.75
CA LYS A 69 -5.15 12.31 -0.46
C LYS A 69 -5.06 13.83 -0.25
N GLU A 70 -5.53 14.34 0.88
CA GLU A 70 -5.45 15.75 1.22
C GLU A 70 -4.01 16.22 1.44
N LYS A 71 -3.20 15.41 2.09
CA LYS A 71 -1.78 15.72 2.35
C LYS A 71 -0.91 15.68 1.10
N PHE A 72 -1.24 14.82 0.15
CA PHE A 72 -0.46 14.60 -1.07
C PHE A 72 -1.30 14.86 -2.32
N GLN A 73 -1.97 16.02 -2.39
CA GLN A 73 -2.88 16.39 -3.49
C GLN A 73 -2.22 16.39 -4.87
N ASP A 74 -0.92 16.65 -4.92
CA ASP A 74 -0.09 16.68 -6.13
C ASP A 74 0.51 15.32 -6.50
N LYS A 75 0.21 14.28 -5.73
CA LYS A 75 0.78 12.94 -5.91
C LYS A 75 -0.27 11.86 -6.05
N ASN A 76 0.08 10.84 -6.82
CA ASN A 76 -0.72 9.63 -6.94
C ASN A 76 -0.42 8.70 -5.78
N ILE A 77 -1.44 8.21 -5.11
CA ILE A 77 -1.29 7.23 -4.04
C ILE A 77 -1.41 5.84 -4.66
N THR A 78 -0.39 5.03 -4.47
CA THR A 78 -0.28 3.68 -5.04
C THR A 78 -0.04 2.67 -3.93
N LEU A 79 -0.66 1.52 -4.03
CA LEU A 79 -0.51 0.44 -3.07
C LEU A 79 -0.71 -0.93 -3.73
N ASN A 80 -0.32 -1.97 -3.02
CA ASN A 80 -0.52 -3.34 -3.45
C ASN A 80 -1.46 -4.07 -2.52
N ILE A 81 -2.32 -4.90 -3.10
CA ILE A 81 -3.20 -5.82 -2.37
C ILE A 81 -3.04 -7.23 -2.92
N GLU A 82 -3.31 -8.23 -2.11
CA GLU A 82 -3.32 -9.63 -2.55
C GLU A 82 -4.28 -9.81 -3.73
N ARG A 83 -3.82 -10.51 -4.78
CA ARG A 83 -4.65 -10.86 -5.93
C ARG A 83 -5.83 -11.73 -5.49
N LEU A 84 -6.98 -11.57 -6.15
CA LEU A 84 -8.13 -12.44 -5.94
C LEU A 84 -7.77 -13.86 -6.36
N ASP A 85 -7.94 -14.79 -5.45
CA ASP A 85 -7.71 -16.22 -5.66
C ASP A 85 -8.85 -16.98 -4.98
N PRO A 86 -9.78 -17.57 -5.76
CA PRO A 86 -10.91 -18.31 -5.20
C PRO A 86 -10.51 -19.51 -4.32
N GLU A 87 -9.30 -20.02 -4.51
CA GLU A 87 -8.78 -21.16 -3.74
C GLU A 87 -8.09 -20.71 -2.43
N ALA A 88 -7.91 -19.40 -2.22
CA ALA A 88 -7.30 -18.87 -1.00
C ALA A 88 -8.28 -18.93 0.18
N ASP A 89 -7.78 -19.34 1.35
CA ASP A 89 -8.58 -19.43 2.58
C ASP A 89 -9.22 -18.07 2.98
N ASN A 90 -8.57 -16.96 2.60
CA ASN A 90 -9.01 -15.61 2.88
C ASN A 90 -9.64 -14.88 1.66
N TYR A 91 -10.17 -15.62 0.71
CA TYR A 91 -10.73 -15.05 -0.53
C TYR A 91 -11.76 -13.94 -0.28
N GLU A 92 -12.71 -14.16 0.63
CA GLU A 92 -13.73 -13.16 0.96
C GLU A 92 -13.12 -11.87 1.53
N GLN A 93 -12.06 -11.98 2.32
CA GLN A 93 -11.34 -10.83 2.85
C GLN A 93 -10.62 -10.06 1.73
N ARG A 94 -10.04 -10.78 0.75
CA ARG A 94 -9.41 -10.16 -0.43
C ARG A 94 -10.43 -9.40 -1.27
N VAL A 95 -11.61 -9.97 -1.48
CA VAL A 95 -12.72 -9.30 -2.19
C VAL A 95 -13.18 -8.03 -1.45
N LYS A 96 -13.37 -8.10 -0.14
CA LYS A 96 -13.76 -6.95 0.68
C LYS A 96 -12.70 -5.84 0.62
N ARG A 97 -11.42 -6.21 0.66
CA ARG A 97 -10.30 -5.27 0.58
C ARG A 97 -10.27 -4.55 -0.77
N LEU A 98 -10.40 -5.27 -1.87
CA LEU A 98 -10.47 -4.66 -3.20
C LEU A 98 -11.65 -3.67 -3.31
N LYS A 99 -12.84 -4.08 -2.89
CA LYS A 99 -14.04 -3.21 -2.87
C LYS A 99 -13.85 -1.97 -2.00
N PHE A 100 -13.20 -2.11 -0.85
CA PHE A 100 -12.87 -1.00 0.03
C PHE A 100 -12.00 0.05 -0.68
N TYR A 101 -10.92 -0.37 -1.35
CA TYR A 101 -10.08 0.56 -2.09
C TYR A 101 -10.79 1.16 -3.30
N GLN A 102 -11.54 0.38 -4.06
CA GLN A 102 -12.33 0.89 -5.19
C GLN A 102 -13.34 1.97 -4.75
N LYS A 103 -14.05 1.73 -3.65
CA LYS A 103 -14.96 2.71 -3.03
C LYS A 103 -14.24 3.99 -2.63
N ASN A 104 -12.98 3.90 -2.24
CA ASN A 104 -12.16 5.05 -1.85
C ASN A 104 -11.36 5.67 -3.01
N GLY A 105 -11.75 5.40 -4.26
CA GLY A 105 -11.22 6.07 -5.45
C GLY A 105 -9.91 5.50 -5.97
N PHE A 106 -9.63 4.23 -5.69
CA PHE A 106 -8.50 3.52 -6.27
C PHE A 106 -8.93 2.73 -7.50
N TYR A 107 -8.06 2.69 -8.50
CA TYR A 107 -8.24 1.96 -9.75
C TYR A 107 -7.17 0.87 -9.88
N ASP A 108 -7.53 -0.25 -10.52
CA ASP A 108 -6.55 -1.25 -10.92
C ASP A 108 -5.66 -0.68 -12.04
N THR A 109 -4.37 -0.85 -11.91
CA THR A 109 -3.38 -0.38 -12.91
C THR A 109 -3.14 -1.37 -14.02
N ASP A 110 -3.72 -2.57 -13.96
CA ASP A 110 -3.40 -3.74 -14.78
C ASP A 110 -1.96 -4.25 -14.61
N TYR A 111 -1.27 -3.77 -13.58
CA TYR A 111 0.06 -4.28 -13.21
C TYR A 111 -0.01 -5.08 -11.91
N THR A 112 0.83 -6.10 -11.87
CA THR A 112 0.98 -6.97 -10.70
C THR A 112 2.43 -6.98 -10.23
N ILE A 113 2.61 -7.28 -8.95
CA ILE A 113 3.91 -7.58 -8.37
C ILE A 113 3.89 -9.02 -7.88
N THR A 114 4.96 -9.76 -8.16
CA THR A 114 5.19 -11.08 -7.55
C THR A 114 6.37 -10.99 -6.59
N ASP A 115 6.12 -11.32 -5.35
CA ASP A 115 7.12 -11.44 -4.29
C ASP A 115 6.97 -12.81 -3.63
N ARG A 116 8.05 -13.58 -3.61
CA ARG A 116 8.13 -14.91 -2.97
C ARG A 116 6.99 -15.87 -3.35
N GLY A 117 6.57 -15.83 -4.62
CA GLY A 117 5.49 -16.69 -5.12
C GLY A 117 4.06 -16.15 -4.90
N GLU A 118 3.90 -15.08 -4.14
CA GLU A 118 2.63 -14.37 -3.99
C GLU A 118 2.49 -13.26 -5.02
N THR A 119 1.31 -13.12 -5.61
CA THR A 119 1.00 -12.07 -6.59
C THR A 119 0.06 -11.03 -5.99
N PHE A 120 0.41 -9.78 -6.19
CA PHE A 120 -0.33 -8.62 -5.70
C PHE A 120 -0.82 -7.77 -6.86
N LEU A 121 -2.04 -7.25 -6.77
CA LEU A 121 -2.57 -6.22 -7.65
C LEU A 121 -2.03 -4.87 -7.22
N THR A 122 -1.68 -4.03 -8.19
CA THR A 122 -1.27 -2.65 -7.94
C THR A 122 -2.44 -1.71 -8.22
N LEU A 123 -2.85 -0.99 -7.19
CA LEU A 123 -3.94 -0.01 -7.24
C LEU A 123 -3.38 1.41 -7.11
N THR A 124 -4.03 2.37 -7.76
CA THR A 124 -3.63 3.79 -7.71
C THR A 124 -4.83 4.73 -7.72
N THR A 125 -4.67 5.94 -7.21
CA THR A 125 -5.70 6.98 -7.25
C THR A 125 -5.73 7.77 -8.56
N SER A 126 -4.82 7.49 -9.50
CA SER A 126 -4.74 8.17 -10.79
C SER A 126 -5.07 7.25 -11.94
N GLN A 127 -5.74 7.78 -12.96
CA GLN A 127 -5.93 7.09 -14.23
C GLN A 127 -4.64 7.04 -15.07
N SER A 128 -3.67 7.91 -14.78
CA SER A 128 -2.34 7.92 -15.41
C SER A 128 -1.31 7.29 -14.49
N PHE A 129 -1.17 5.98 -14.55
CA PHE A 129 -0.17 5.25 -13.77
C PHE A 129 1.15 5.15 -14.55
N SER A 130 2.25 5.55 -13.91
CA SER A 130 3.60 5.41 -14.47
C SER A 130 4.29 4.18 -13.92
N VAL A 131 4.42 3.15 -14.75
CA VAL A 131 5.16 1.93 -14.38
C VAL A 131 6.64 2.20 -14.14
N GLU A 132 7.22 3.20 -14.81
CA GLU A 132 8.62 3.58 -14.63
C GLU A 132 8.87 4.22 -13.25
N ALA A 133 7.98 5.14 -12.83
CA ALA A 133 8.03 5.70 -11.48
C ALA A 133 7.86 4.59 -10.43
N PHE A 134 6.97 3.66 -10.67
CA PHE A 134 6.72 2.52 -9.79
C PHE A 134 7.95 1.59 -9.66
N LYS A 135 8.62 1.28 -10.77
CA LYS A 135 9.88 0.53 -10.76
C LYS A 135 10.95 1.21 -9.92
N LYS A 136 11.06 2.54 -10.00
CA LYS A 136 12.03 3.30 -9.18
C LYS A 136 11.71 3.20 -7.69
N VAL A 137 10.45 3.34 -7.30
CA VAL A 137 10.01 3.14 -5.90
C VAL A 137 10.35 1.75 -5.41
N LEU A 138 10.05 0.71 -6.19
CA LEU A 138 10.35 -0.66 -5.81
C LEU A 138 11.85 -0.92 -5.66
N ARG A 139 12.67 -0.36 -6.52
CA ARG A 139 14.14 -0.45 -6.41
C ARG A 139 14.65 0.22 -5.12
N GLU A 140 14.10 1.37 -4.75
CA GLU A 140 14.44 2.00 -3.47
C GLU A 140 14.07 1.11 -2.28
N LEU A 141 12.90 0.48 -2.33
CA LEU A 141 12.42 -0.41 -1.28
C LEU A 141 13.24 -1.69 -1.15
N THR A 142 13.78 -2.18 -2.24
CA THR A 142 14.61 -3.39 -2.28
C THR A 142 16.12 -3.10 -2.22
N LEU A 143 16.51 -1.86 -1.90
CA LEU A 143 17.91 -1.41 -1.87
C LEU A 143 18.64 -1.62 -3.20
N GLY A 144 17.93 -1.46 -4.32
CA GLY A 144 18.45 -1.62 -5.67
C GLY A 144 18.52 -3.07 -6.17
N LEU A 145 18.02 -4.03 -5.39
CA LEU A 145 17.94 -5.43 -5.80
C LEU A 145 16.65 -5.70 -6.57
N ASP A 146 16.73 -6.38 -7.70
CA ASP A 146 15.56 -6.79 -8.49
C ASP A 146 14.89 -8.03 -7.86
N LEU A 147 14.37 -7.87 -6.64
CA LEU A 147 13.71 -8.93 -5.88
C LEU A 147 12.23 -9.10 -6.24
N LEU A 148 11.64 -8.07 -6.85
CA LEU A 148 10.22 -8.04 -7.17
C LEU A 148 10.03 -8.10 -8.69
N LYS A 149 9.15 -8.98 -9.14
CA LYS A 149 8.78 -9.11 -10.56
C LYS A 149 7.52 -8.32 -10.83
N ILE A 150 7.60 -7.37 -11.75
CA ILE A 150 6.44 -6.64 -12.27
C ILE A 150 5.90 -7.38 -13.48
N GLY A 151 4.61 -7.68 -13.49
CA GLY A 151 3.88 -8.27 -14.59
C GLY A 151 2.68 -7.43 -14.99
N LYS A 152 2.03 -7.80 -16.09
CA LYS A 152 0.69 -7.33 -16.42
C LYS A 152 -0.33 -8.33 -15.89
N SER A 153 -1.45 -7.80 -15.38
CA SER A 153 -2.60 -8.64 -15.06
C SER A 153 -3.12 -9.26 -16.34
N GLU A 154 -3.24 -10.58 -16.37
CA GLU A 154 -3.96 -11.23 -17.46
C GLU A 154 -5.46 -10.95 -17.23
N SER A 155 -6.04 -10.22 -18.18
CA SER A 155 -7.49 -9.92 -18.22
C SER A 155 -8.31 -11.18 -18.53
#